data_079f3dcd274e20b848894550caa6dc16
#
_entry.id   079f3dcd274e20b848894550caa6dc16
#
_cell.length_a   1.000
_cell.length_b   1.000
_cell.length_c   1.000
_cell.angle_alpha   90.00
_cell.angle_beta   90.00
_cell.angle_gamma   90.00
#
_symmetry.space_group_name_H-M   'P 1'
#
loop_
_entity.id
_entity.type
_entity.pdbx_description
1 polymer ?
#
loop_
_entity_poly.entity_id
_entity_poly.type
_entity_poly.pdbx_seq_one_letter_code
_entity_poly.pdbx_strand_id
1 'polypeptide(L)'
;MINSEEIITTETHPFFVKNQGFIKAGELVIGYELLNSNCNVLLVENFDIELTEKPVTVYYFQVEDFHTYLVGGFRILVHNAGDAYKRPSGYRKGVRDKTWEEAKANSPDEIVRDPKTGKPINPNEPWNMGHKPGYEFRKHRASAQERGIDRKQFLDEHNDSSHYRPELPSSNRSHSCEDMTDQYLGP
;
A
#
# COMPACT_ATOMS: atom_id res chain seq x y z
N MET A 1 8.53 -9.03 26.05
CA MET A 1 9.31 -10.24 26.40
C MET A 1 8.62 -11.45 25.80
N ILE A 2 9.34 -12.27 25.09
CA ILE A 2 8.86 -13.52 24.48
C ILE A 2 9.84 -14.62 24.89
N ASN A 3 9.38 -15.59 25.69
CA ASN A 3 10.26 -16.61 26.30
C ASN A 3 11.55 -16.03 26.90
N SER A 4 11.40 -14.98 27.70
CA SER A 4 12.50 -14.27 28.36
C SER A 4 13.47 -13.54 27.42
N GLU A 5 13.17 -13.43 26.13
CA GLU A 5 13.90 -12.59 25.18
C GLU A 5 13.14 -11.26 24.97
N GLU A 6 13.87 -10.15 25.02
CA GLU A 6 13.34 -8.84 24.69
C GLU A 6 13.35 -8.63 23.17
N ILE A 7 12.19 -8.33 22.60
CA ILE A 7 12.05 -7.97 21.19
C ILE A 7 11.55 -6.53 21.11
N ILE A 8 12.39 -5.65 20.57
CA ILE A 8 12.03 -4.25 20.32
C ILE A 8 11.49 -4.14 18.89
N THR A 9 10.30 -3.58 18.75
CA THR A 9 9.61 -3.48 17.46
C THR A 9 8.64 -2.30 17.44
N THR A 10 8.11 -1.96 16.27
CA THR A 10 7.01 -0.98 16.15
C THR A 10 5.67 -1.63 16.45
N GLU A 11 4.69 -0.85 16.92
CA GLU A 11 3.32 -1.33 17.19
C GLU A 11 2.67 -2.04 16.00
N THR A 12 2.99 -1.59 14.78
CA THR A 12 2.39 -2.11 13.55
C THR A 12 3.05 -3.38 13.02
N HIS A 13 4.15 -3.83 13.65
CA HIS A 13 4.89 -4.99 13.18
C HIS A 13 4.13 -6.29 13.45
N PRO A 14 3.83 -7.13 12.41
CA PRO A 14 3.00 -8.30 12.58
C PRO A 14 3.81 -9.52 13.05
N PHE A 15 3.34 -10.18 14.11
CA PHE A 15 3.84 -11.44 14.63
C PHE A 15 2.85 -12.57 14.32
N PHE A 16 3.36 -13.76 14.00
CA PHE A 16 2.49 -14.91 13.75
C PHE A 16 2.04 -15.56 15.06
N VAL A 17 0.77 -15.37 15.40
CA VAL A 17 0.11 -15.98 16.56
C VAL A 17 -0.54 -17.28 16.14
N LYS A 18 -0.25 -18.35 16.85
CA LYS A 18 -0.78 -19.70 16.59
C LYS A 18 -2.31 -19.67 16.60
N ASN A 19 -2.92 -20.26 15.58
CA ASN A 19 -4.37 -20.33 15.34
C ASN A 19 -5.08 -18.99 15.08
N GLN A 20 -4.36 -17.87 15.03
CA GLN A 20 -4.94 -16.54 14.79
C GLN A 20 -4.32 -15.83 13.56
N GLY A 21 -3.13 -16.28 13.10
CA GLY A 21 -2.45 -15.64 11.98
C GLY A 21 -1.59 -14.44 12.42
N PHE A 22 -1.37 -13.49 11.51
CA PHE A 22 -0.54 -12.33 11.79
C PHE A 22 -1.31 -11.24 12.55
N ILE A 23 -0.82 -10.92 13.75
CA ILE A 23 -1.35 -9.89 14.66
C ILE A 23 -0.26 -8.85 14.88
N LYS A 24 -0.63 -7.56 14.87
CA LYS A 24 0.31 -6.46 15.11
C LYS A 24 0.87 -6.51 16.53
N ALA A 25 2.12 -6.08 16.70
CA ALA A 25 2.77 -6.06 18.00
C ALA A 25 1.93 -5.31 19.07
N GLY A 26 1.36 -4.16 18.72
CA GLY A 26 0.51 -3.38 19.63
C GLY A 26 -0.83 -4.05 19.99
N GLU A 27 -1.21 -5.13 19.31
CA GLU A 27 -2.44 -5.89 19.57
C GLU A 27 -2.15 -7.24 20.27
N LEU A 28 -0.86 -7.54 20.55
CA LEU A 28 -0.48 -8.75 21.26
C LEU A 28 -0.94 -8.69 22.73
N VAL A 29 -1.33 -9.84 23.26
CA VAL A 29 -1.75 -10.00 24.65
C VAL A 29 -0.84 -11.00 25.34
N ILE A 30 -0.54 -10.77 26.61
CA ILE A 30 0.20 -11.72 27.44
C ILE A 30 -0.50 -13.07 27.41
N GLY A 31 0.29 -14.14 27.19
CA GLY A 31 -0.21 -15.49 27.04
C GLY A 31 -0.49 -15.91 25.58
N TYR A 32 -0.37 -15.01 24.60
CA TYR A 32 -0.41 -15.41 23.20
C TYR A 32 0.74 -16.36 22.87
N GLU A 33 0.41 -17.36 22.07
CA GLU A 33 1.36 -18.36 21.56
C GLU A 33 1.87 -17.95 20.19
N LEU A 34 3.14 -17.61 20.08
CA LEU A 34 3.83 -17.37 18.81
C LEU A 34 4.49 -18.64 18.30
N LEU A 35 4.79 -18.70 17.02
CA LEU A 35 5.52 -19.81 16.42
C LEU A 35 6.92 -19.38 15.97
N ASN A 36 7.90 -20.24 16.21
CA ASN A 36 9.24 -20.08 15.64
C ASN A 36 9.42 -20.90 14.35
N SER A 37 10.61 -20.82 13.73
CA SER A 37 10.95 -21.54 12.49
C SER A 37 10.80 -23.07 12.58
N ASN A 38 10.81 -23.63 13.78
CA ASN A 38 10.69 -25.08 14.02
C ASN A 38 9.27 -25.45 14.49
N CYS A 39 8.30 -24.56 14.35
CA CYS A 39 6.94 -24.71 14.84
C CYS A 39 6.83 -24.89 16.37
N ASN A 40 7.86 -24.54 17.13
CA ASN A 40 7.78 -24.51 18.60
C ASN A 40 6.98 -23.30 19.05
N VAL A 41 6.23 -23.49 20.14
CA VAL A 41 5.43 -22.45 20.74
C VAL A 41 6.30 -21.59 21.66
N LEU A 42 6.17 -20.29 21.53
CA LEU A 42 6.79 -19.27 22.37
C LEU A 42 5.69 -18.42 22.99
N LEU A 43 5.82 -18.08 24.26
CA LEU A 43 4.80 -17.31 24.98
C LEU A 43 5.15 -15.81 25.02
N VAL A 44 4.16 -14.96 24.79
CA VAL A 44 4.22 -13.54 25.12
C VAL A 44 4.08 -13.39 26.63
N GLU A 45 5.19 -13.09 27.32
CA GLU A 45 5.24 -13.03 28.79
C GLU A 45 5.01 -11.63 29.34
N ASN A 46 5.47 -10.62 28.60
CA ASN A 46 5.32 -9.22 28.96
C ASN A 46 5.28 -8.35 27.72
N PHE A 47 4.54 -7.25 27.83
CA PHE A 47 4.37 -6.27 26.77
C PHE A 47 4.41 -4.87 27.35
N ASP A 48 5.22 -3.99 26.76
CA ASP A 48 5.31 -2.59 27.15
C ASP A 48 5.41 -1.71 25.90
N ILE A 49 4.84 -0.50 25.98
CA ILE A 49 4.94 0.51 24.92
C ILE A 49 5.80 1.65 25.45
N GLU A 50 6.97 1.78 24.88
CA GLU A 50 7.88 2.88 25.17
C GLU A 50 7.63 4.05 24.20
N LEU A 51 7.19 5.19 24.75
CA LEU A 51 7.10 6.43 23.99
C LEU A 51 8.46 7.13 24.01
N THR A 52 9.15 7.09 22.87
CA THR A 52 10.44 7.74 22.73
C THR A 52 10.28 9.21 22.35
N GLU A 53 10.95 10.13 23.05
CA GLU A 53 10.96 11.57 22.71
C GLU A 53 11.69 11.87 21.39
N LYS A 54 12.52 10.95 20.92
CA LYS A 54 13.29 11.07 19.69
C LYS A 54 12.89 9.99 18.69
N PRO A 55 12.83 10.32 17.38
CA PRO A 55 12.60 9.31 16.35
C PRO A 55 13.65 8.19 16.43
N VAL A 56 13.20 6.95 16.48
CA VAL A 56 14.05 5.77 16.39
C VAL A 56 14.09 5.31 14.94
N THR A 57 15.29 5.09 14.41
CA THR A 57 15.44 4.54 13.07
C THR A 57 15.06 3.08 13.07
N VAL A 58 14.05 2.72 12.29
CA VAL A 58 13.65 1.33 12.06
C VAL A 58 14.01 0.92 10.63
N TYR A 59 14.52 -0.31 10.49
CA TYR A 59 14.89 -0.85 9.19
C TYR A 59 13.80 -1.79 8.70
N TYR A 60 13.34 -1.58 7.46
CA TYR A 60 12.40 -2.47 6.78
C TYR A 60 13.16 -3.34 5.79
N PHE A 61 13.10 -4.65 5.95
CA PHE A 61 13.60 -5.59 4.95
C PHE A 61 12.44 -6.05 4.08
N GLN A 62 12.60 -6.00 2.78
CA GLN A 62 11.65 -6.64 1.86
C GLN A 62 12.18 -8.03 1.52
N VAL A 63 11.46 -9.06 1.99
CA VAL A 63 11.74 -10.46 1.60
C VAL A 63 10.91 -10.77 0.37
N GLU A 64 11.56 -11.21 -0.70
CA GLU A 64 10.92 -11.58 -1.96
C GLU A 64 10.00 -12.80 -1.73
N ASP A 65 8.86 -12.83 -2.41
CA ASP A 65 7.85 -13.90 -2.47
C ASP A 65 7.01 -14.13 -1.20
N PHE A 66 7.59 -14.32 -0.03
CA PHE A 66 6.83 -14.76 1.16
C PHE A 66 6.56 -13.66 2.18
N HIS A 67 7.25 -12.53 2.10
CA HIS A 67 7.14 -11.41 3.02
C HIS A 67 7.26 -11.77 4.52
N THR A 68 7.79 -12.95 4.83
CA THR A 68 8.01 -13.43 6.20
C THR A 68 9.48 -13.59 6.47
N TYR A 69 9.89 -13.34 7.70
CA TYR A 69 11.26 -13.56 8.17
C TYR A 69 11.27 -13.91 9.67
N LEU A 70 12.44 -14.18 10.19
CA LEU A 70 12.62 -14.62 11.56
C LEU A 70 13.37 -13.57 12.35
N VAL A 71 12.90 -13.25 13.55
CA VAL A 71 13.51 -12.29 14.46
C VAL A 71 13.90 -12.95 15.79
N GLY A 72 14.89 -12.35 16.45
CA GLY A 72 15.38 -12.77 17.75
C GLY A 72 16.15 -14.10 17.73
N GLY A 73 16.70 -14.47 18.88
CA GLY A 73 17.43 -15.71 19.08
C GLY A 73 16.55 -16.95 18.94
N PHE A 74 15.28 -16.84 19.28
CA PHE A 74 14.30 -17.91 19.14
C PHE A 74 13.71 -18.06 17.73
N ARG A 75 14.13 -17.21 16.76
CA ARG A 75 13.66 -17.24 15.37
C ARG A 75 12.14 -17.17 15.26
N ILE A 76 11.56 -16.18 15.89
CA ILE A 76 10.13 -15.91 15.90
C ILE A 76 9.69 -15.54 14.49
N LEU A 77 8.61 -16.15 13.99
CA LEU A 77 8.05 -15.87 12.68
C LEU A 77 7.30 -14.53 12.71
N VAL A 78 7.79 -13.58 11.90
CA VAL A 78 7.16 -12.30 11.69
C VAL A 78 6.89 -12.09 10.21
N HIS A 79 5.93 -11.27 9.91
CA HIS A 79 5.68 -10.83 8.54
C HIS A 79 6.39 -9.51 8.31
N ASN A 80 7.03 -9.37 7.16
CA ASN A 80 7.36 -8.03 6.72
C ASN A 80 6.02 -7.29 6.61
N ALA A 81 5.78 -6.29 7.44
CA ALA A 81 4.74 -5.32 7.20
C ALA A 81 5.12 -4.62 5.88
N GLY A 82 4.94 -5.34 4.79
CA GLY A 82 5.09 -4.79 3.46
C GLY A 82 4.26 -3.53 3.46
N ASP A 83 4.82 -2.42 3.01
CA ASP A 83 4.10 -1.15 2.93
C ASP A 83 2.69 -1.43 2.39
N ALA A 84 1.70 -1.46 3.32
CA ALA A 84 0.30 -1.77 2.98
C ALA A 84 -0.19 -0.83 1.87
N TYR A 85 0.49 0.29 1.70
CA TYR A 85 0.21 1.32 0.73
C TYR A 85 1.27 1.39 -0.39
N LYS A 86 2.08 0.33 -0.58
CA LYS A 86 2.99 0.23 -1.72
C LYS A 86 2.20 0.30 -3.03
N ARG A 87 2.73 1.08 -3.97
CA ARG A 87 2.13 1.19 -5.31
C ARG A 87 2.03 -0.18 -5.97
N PRO A 88 0.84 -0.61 -6.42
CA PRO A 88 0.69 -1.83 -7.21
C PRO A 88 1.48 -1.74 -8.52
N SER A 89 1.97 -2.86 -9.01
CA SER A 89 2.68 -2.94 -10.29
C SER A 89 1.77 -2.77 -11.52
N GLY A 90 0.45 -2.83 -11.32
CA GLY A 90 -0.53 -2.69 -12.40
C GLY A 90 -1.95 -2.55 -11.85
N TYR A 91 -2.90 -2.63 -12.77
CA TYR A 91 -4.33 -2.51 -12.50
C TYR A 91 -5.04 -3.84 -12.69
N ARG A 92 -6.19 -4.02 -12.03
CA ARG A 92 -7.06 -5.18 -12.25
C ARG A 92 -7.59 -5.18 -13.68
N LYS A 93 -7.94 -6.39 -14.17
CA LYS A 93 -8.53 -6.57 -15.49
C LYS A 93 -9.75 -5.66 -15.66
N GLY A 94 -9.83 -4.97 -16.79
CA GLY A 94 -10.95 -4.10 -17.17
C GLY A 94 -10.87 -2.67 -16.65
N VAL A 95 -10.03 -2.34 -15.67
CA VAL A 95 -9.90 -0.95 -15.16
C VAL A 95 -9.43 -0.01 -16.26
N ARG A 96 -8.44 -0.43 -17.04
CA ARG A 96 -7.91 0.36 -18.15
C ARG A 96 -8.97 0.60 -19.24
N ASP A 97 -9.71 -0.45 -19.60
CA ASP A 97 -10.77 -0.35 -20.61
C ASP A 97 -11.89 0.57 -20.14
N LYS A 98 -12.29 0.43 -18.88
CA LYS A 98 -13.31 1.31 -18.28
C LYS A 98 -12.87 2.78 -18.26
N THR A 99 -11.60 3.06 -17.90
CA THR A 99 -11.06 4.43 -17.97
C THR A 99 -11.12 5.00 -19.39
N TRP A 100 -10.84 4.19 -20.40
CA TRP A 100 -10.94 4.60 -21.79
C TRP A 100 -12.37 4.93 -22.20
N GLU A 101 -13.32 4.04 -21.92
CA GLU A 101 -14.73 4.24 -22.24
C GLU A 101 -15.34 5.44 -21.51
N GLU A 102 -14.98 5.64 -20.26
CA GLU A 102 -15.39 6.84 -19.51
C GLU A 102 -14.84 8.13 -20.14
N ALA A 103 -13.58 8.14 -20.57
CA ALA A 103 -12.97 9.30 -21.21
C ALA A 103 -13.64 9.58 -22.58
N LYS A 104 -13.96 8.53 -23.33
CA LYS A 104 -14.68 8.62 -24.61
C LYS A 104 -16.10 9.17 -24.41
N ALA A 105 -16.85 8.63 -23.45
CA ALA A 105 -18.22 9.06 -23.16
C ALA A 105 -18.31 10.50 -22.67
N ASN A 106 -17.28 11.00 -22.00
CA ASN A 106 -17.17 12.39 -21.52
C ASN A 106 -16.68 13.37 -22.59
N SER A 107 -16.32 12.90 -23.79
CA SER A 107 -15.89 13.74 -24.90
C SER A 107 -17.07 14.02 -25.84
N PRO A 108 -17.35 15.29 -26.19
CA PRO A 108 -18.52 15.65 -27.01
C PRO A 108 -18.55 14.99 -28.40
N ASP A 109 -17.38 14.65 -28.93
CA ASP A 109 -17.19 14.02 -30.24
C ASP A 109 -16.66 12.58 -30.15
N GLU A 110 -16.74 11.98 -28.94
CA GLU A 110 -16.24 10.64 -28.64
C GLU A 110 -14.73 10.43 -28.92
N ILE A 111 -13.97 11.50 -29.08
CA ILE A 111 -12.53 11.45 -29.30
C ILE A 111 -11.80 11.68 -28.00
N VAL A 112 -11.03 10.69 -27.55
CA VAL A 112 -10.18 10.81 -26.36
C VAL A 112 -8.96 11.65 -26.70
N ARG A 113 -8.70 12.68 -25.88
CA ARG A 113 -7.59 13.62 -26.07
C ARG A 113 -6.67 13.67 -24.85
N ASP A 114 -5.39 13.85 -25.15
CA ASP A 114 -4.41 14.12 -24.11
C ASP A 114 -4.68 15.47 -23.41
N PRO A 115 -4.80 15.49 -22.07
CA PRO A 115 -5.21 16.70 -21.35
C PRO A 115 -4.21 17.83 -21.42
N LYS A 116 -2.92 17.54 -21.66
CA LYS A 116 -1.86 18.56 -21.78
C LYS A 116 -1.80 19.19 -23.17
N THR A 117 -1.88 18.37 -24.18
CA THR A 117 -1.62 18.81 -25.55
C THR A 117 -2.87 18.98 -26.40
N GLY A 118 -4.02 18.47 -25.97
CA GLY A 118 -5.28 18.43 -26.71
C GLY A 118 -5.24 17.45 -27.91
N LYS A 119 -4.13 16.76 -28.15
CA LYS A 119 -4.02 15.84 -29.29
C LYS A 119 -4.87 14.60 -29.09
N PRO A 120 -5.53 14.10 -30.15
CA PRO A 120 -6.20 12.81 -30.11
C PRO A 120 -5.26 11.69 -29.70
N ILE A 121 -5.74 10.76 -28.87
CA ILE A 121 -5.02 9.54 -28.50
C ILE A 121 -5.60 8.39 -29.30
N ASN A 122 -4.72 7.62 -29.96
CA ASN A 122 -5.12 6.40 -30.65
C ASN A 122 -5.16 5.23 -29.65
N PRO A 123 -6.29 4.50 -29.51
CA PRO A 123 -6.38 3.38 -28.57
C PRO A 123 -5.40 2.23 -28.87
N ASN A 124 -4.96 2.11 -30.12
CA ASN A 124 -4.03 1.06 -30.58
C ASN A 124 -2.55 1.45 -30.38
N GLU A 125 -2.26 2.67 -29.94
CA GLU A 125 -0.93 3.13 -29.61
C GLU A 125 -0.72 3.16 -28.10
N PRO A 126 0.54 3.16 -27.62
CA PRO A 126 0.83 3.23 -26.17
C PRO A 126 0.29 4.53 -25.56
N TRP A 127 -0.54 4.38 -24.53
CA TRP A 127 -1.00 5.46 -23.69
C TRP A 127 -0.90 5.08 -22.20
N ASN A 128 -0.83 6.05 -21.31
CA ASN A 128 -0.68 5.86 -19.89
C ASN A 128 -1.99 6.15 -19.14
N MET A 129 -2.17 5.45 -18.03
CA MET A 129 -3.18 5.76 -17.02
C MET A 129 -2.67 6.94 -16.18
N GLY A 130 -2.99 8.16 -16.57
CA GLY A 130 -2.67 9.36 -15.80
C GLY A 130 -3.68 9.54 -14.66
N HIS A 131 -3.23 9.98 -13.50
CA HIS A 131 -4.16 10.37 -12.44
C HIS A 131 -4.82 11.69 -12.79
N LYS A 132 -6.10 11.80 -12.50
CA LYS A 132 -6.78 13.11 -12.51
C LYS A 132 -6.20 13.99 -11.40
N PRO A 133 -6.19 15.34 -11.57
CA PRO A 133 -5.79 16.25 -10.49
C PRO A 133 -6.56 15.96 -9.19
N GLY A 134 -5.86 15.87 -8.09
CA GLY A 134 -6.42 15.53 -6.78
C GLY A 134 -6.48 14.04 -6.47
N TYR A 135 -6.18 13.16 -7.44
CA TYR A 135 -6.18 11.69 -7.27
C TYR A 135 -4.77 11.09 -7.39
N GLU A 136 -3.72 11.89 -7.38
CA GLU A 136 -2.34 11.42 -7.51
C GLU A 136 -2.00 10.36 -6.47
N PHE A 137 -1.21 9.36 -6.88
CA PHE A 137 -0.86 8.23 -6.01
C PHE A 137 -0.30 8.66 -4.64
N ARG A 138 0.52 9.73 -4.59
CA ARG A 138 1.06 10.25 -3.33
C ARG A 138 -0.03 10.68 -2.35
N LYS A 139 -1.10 11.31 -2.86
CA LYS A 139 -2.25 11.77 -2.07
C LYS A 139 -3.10 10.59 -1.59
N HIS A 140 -3.41 9.65 -2.49
CA HIS A 140 -4.12 8.41 -2.14
C HIS A 140 -3.37 7.66 -1.04
N ARG A 141 -2.04 7.51 -1.18
CA ARG A 141 -1.22 6.84 -0.17
C ARG A 141 -1.28 7.56 1.19
N ALA A 142 -1.12 8.89 1.21
CA ALA A 142 -1.17 9.67 2.45
C ALA A 142 -2.54 9.56 3.13
N SER A 143 -3.63 9.72 2.37
CA SER A 143 -5.00 9.56 2.86
C SER A 143 -5.26 8.15 3.39
N ALA A 144 -4.79 7.12 2.68
CA ALA A 144 -4.93 5.73 3.12
C ALA A 144 -4.20 5.46 4.44
N GLN A 145 -3.00 6.03 4.62
CA GLN A 145 -2.25 5.96 5.87
C GLN A 145 -2.97 6.67 7.02
N GLU A 146 -3.49 7.87 6.79
CA GLU A 146 -4.24 8.63 7.78
C GLU A 146 -5.53 7.92 8.21
N ARG A 147 -6.26 7.34 7.25
CA ARG A 147 -7.50 6.57 7.51
C ARG A 147 -7.22 5.17 8.09
N GLY A 148 -5.98 4.68 8.04
CA GLY A 148 -5.61 3.35 8.53
C GLY A 148 -6.32 2.19 7.81
N ILE A 149 -6.66 2.37 6.53
CA ILE A 149 -7.37 1.35 5.75
C ILE A 149 -6.50 0.13 5.48
N ASP A 150 -7.11 -1.03 5.33
CA ASP A 150 -6.39 -2.24 5.00
C ASP A 150 -5.90 -2.29 3.54
N ARG A 151 -5.02 -3.25 3.23
CA ARG A 151 -4.47 -3.43 1.88
C ARG A 151 -5.54 -3.70 0.84
N LYS A 152 -6.59 -4.43 1.19
CA LYS A 152 -7.66 -4.76 0.26
C LYS A 152 -8.41 -3.50 -0.15
N GLN A 153 -8.81 -2.69 0.82
CA GLN A 153 -9.49 -1.42 0.57
C GLN A 153 -8.61 -0.46 -0.23
N PHE A 154 -7.31 -0.33 0.12
CA PHE A 154 -6.35 0.46 -0.64
C PHE A 154 -6.28 0.02 -2.12
N LEU A 155 -6.27 -1.30 -2.38
CA LEU A 155 -6.26 -1.82 -3.75
C LEU A 155 -7.60 -1.61 -4.46
N ASP A 156 -8.71 -1.64 -3.75
CA ASP A 156 -10.04 -1.37 -4.32
C ASP A 156 -10.12 0.10 -4.79
N GLU A 157 -9.69 1.03 -3.96
CA GLU A 157 -9.61 2.46 -4.29
C GLU A 157 -8.61 2.74 -5.43
N HIS A 158 -7.42 2.08 -5.39
CA HIS A 158 -6.43 2.20 -6.48
C HIS A 158 -6.97 1.72 -7.83
N ASN A 159 -7.93 0.83 -7.85
CA ASN A 159 -8.52 0.30 -9.07
C ASN A 159 -9.84 0.98 -9.48
N ASP A 160 -10.16 2.12 -8.88
CA ASP A 160 -11.28 2.94 -9.33
C ASP A 160 -10.91 3.69 -10.62
N SER A 161 -11.57 3.33 -11.72
CA SER A 161 -11.34 3.94 -13.04
C SER A 161 -11.59 5.45 -13.05
N SER A 162 -12.47 5.94 -12.19
CA SER A 162 -12.84 7.36 -12.11
C SER A 162 -11.69 8.27 -11.67
N HIS A 163 -10.66 7.73 -11.04
CA HIS A 163 -9.44 8.44 -10.61
C HIS A 163 -8.46 8.70 -11.75
N TYR A 164 -8.67 8.07 -12.91
CA TYR A 164 -7.71 8.09 -14.01
C TYR A 164 -8.29 8.68 -15.28
N ARG A 165 -7.38 8.99 -16.20
CA ARG A 165 -7.69 9.39 -17.57
C ARG A 165 -6.57 8.92 -18.51
N PRO A 166 -6.86 8.70 -19.80
CA PRO A 166 -5.80 8.45 -20.78
C PRO A 166 -4.92 9.68 -20.97
N GLU A 167 -3.62 9.46 -21.00
CA GLU A 167 -2.60 10.47 -21.29
C GLU A 167 -1.55 9.95 -22.25
N LEU A 168 -1.00 10.81 -23.11
CA LEU A 168 0.18 10.45 -23.89
C LEU A 168 1.37 10.17 -22.94
N PRO A 169 2.24 9.21 -23.25
CA PRO A 169 3.39 8.88 -22.40
C PRO A 169 4.28 10.06 -22.05
N SER A 170 4.48 11.00 -23.00
CA SER A 170 5.26 12.23 -22.77
C SER A 170 4.58 13.18 -21.78
N SER A 171 3.27 13.32 -21.86
CA SER A 171 2.50 14.17 -20.97
C SER A 171 2.48 13.61 -19.55
N ASN A 172 2.19 12.34 -19.38
CA ASN A 172 2.17 11.66 -18.09
C ASN A 172 3.53 11.72 -17.38
N ARG A 173 4.62 11.42 -18.10
CA ARG A 173 5.98 11.44 -17.52
C ARG A 173 6.48 12.84 -17.17
N SER A 174 5.88 13.88 -17.71
CA SER A 174 6.27 15.27 -17.37
C SER A 174 5.70 15.76 -16.06
N HIS A 175 4.76 15.02 -15.46
CA HIS A 175 4.03 15.38 -14.23
C HIS A 175 3.33 16.76 -14.29
N SER A 176 3.23 17.35 -15.49
CA SER A 176 2.72 18.71 -15.66
C SER A 176 1.21 18.85 -15.51
N CYS A 177 0.51 17.74 -15.43
CA CYS A 177 -0.94 17.71 -15.22
C CYS A 177 -1.33 17.28 -13.79
N GLU A 178 -0.36 17.13 -12.88
CA GLU A 178 -0.59 16.81 -11.49
C GLU A 178 -0.95 18.06 -10.68
N ASP A 179 -1.86 17.88 -9.74
CA ASP A 179 -2.16 18.89 -8.74
C ASP A 179 -1.13 18.82 -7.61
N MET A 180 -0.43 19.94 -7.40
CA MET A 180 0.66 20.05 -6.41
C MET A 180 0.19 20.30 -4.99
N THR A 181 -1.11 20.50 -4.74
CA THR A 181 -1.68 20.58 -3.39
C THR A 181 -1.63 19.22 -2.69
N ASP A 182 -1.92 19.20 -1.40
CA ASP A 182 -2.00 17.94 -0.64
C ASP A 182 -3.44 17.42 -0.51
N GLN A 183 -4.42 18.14 -1.07
CA GLN A 183 -5.82 17.75 -1.02
C GLN A 183 -6.07 16.50 -1.88
N TYR A 184 -6.57 15.44 -1.25
CA TYR A 184 -7.06 14.24 -1.93
C TYR A 184 -8.56 14.36 -2.18
N LEU A 185 -9.00 14.04 -3.41
CA LEU A 185 -10.42 14.13 -3.82
C LEU A 185 -11.11 12.77 -3.83
N GLY A 186 -10.41 11.70 -3.49
CA GLY A 186 -11.00 10.37 -3.31
C GLY A 186 -11.64 10.19 -1.93
N PRO A 187 -12.07 8.94 -1.62
CA PRO A 187 -12.71 8.62 -0.35
C PRO A 187 -11.80 8.87 0.85
#